data_c48ae0c25e50afabcfed1a31ea909d6a
#
_entry.id   c48ae0c25e50afabcfed1a31ea909d6a
#
_cell.length_a   1.000
_cell.length_b   1.000
_cell.length_c   1.000
_cell.angle_alpha   90.00
_cell.angle_beta   90.00
_cell.angle_gamma   90.00
#
_symmetry.space_group_name_H-M   'P 1'
#
loop_
_entity.id
_entity.type
_entity.pdbx_description
1 polymer ?
#
loop_
_entity_poly.entity_id
_entity_poly.type
_entity_poly.pdbx_seq_one_letter_code
_entity_poly.pdbx_strand_id
1 'polypeptide(L)'
;MTTITQDSTAVQAPAKKKSSRILAVDILRGITIAAMILVNNPGGPEEEGFAPLLHAEWIGLTPTDLIFPTFMFIMGITTYLSLRKFNFTWSLTCARKIAKRAFLLWGIGLALVWLFAFTRGMISADNADLGFFERMGVAANSFAHMRLLGVLPRLGICYGLAAVIALSVNHKFIPWLIAGIFVAYYILLELGNGYVHDTTNILDVIDKIILGEGHVYKWDSPDPEGFLSTFPALAHVLIGFCVGKVIMSLDNLNDKIERMFIIGALLIICGALLAYLCPISKKLWTPTFAMVTCGIGCTLLALLTWAIDKHHHVNGVTKFFDVFGVNPLALYVLSDLLLIPISMLPLFGGHTLHQILYSNVLTAFLPVPWASVTYAILYVLLNWIVGYYLWKKKIYIKL
;
A
#
# COMPACT_ATOMS: atom_id res chain seq x y z
N MET A 1 1.23 -54.76 -56.93
CA MET A 1 0.29 -53.94 -56.12
C MET A 1 1.02 -53.57 -54.82
N THR A 2 1.60 -52.39 -54.78
CA THR A 2 2.42 -51.92 -53.66
C THR A 2 1.61 -50.87 -52.93
N THR A 3 1.16 -51.19 -51.72
CA THR A 3 0.34 -50.29 -50.89
C THR A 3 1.26 -49.30 -50.17
N ILE A 4 1.13 -48.01 -50.50
CA ILE A 4 1.80 -46.92 -49.82
C ILE A 4 0.96 -46.53 -48.61
N THR A 5 1.47 -46.81 -47.40
CA THR A 5 0.93 -46.29 -46.12
C THR A 5 1.39 -44.86 -45.96
N GLN A 6 0.47 -43.90 -46.00
CA GLN A 6 0.70 -42.51 -45.61
C GLN A 6 0.81 -42.40 -44.10
N ASP A 7 1.97 -42.09 -43.63
CA ASP A 7 2.26 -41.75 -42.22
C ASP A 7 1.88 -40.26 -42.01
N SER A 8 0.75 -40.03 -41.35
CA SER A 8 0.28 -38.68 -41.00
C SER A 8 0.88 -38.23 -39.66
N THR A 9 2.07 -37.66 -39.69
CA THR A 9 2.61 -36.94 -38.57
C THR A 9 1.83 -35.63 -38.33
N ALA A 10 0.83 -35.73 -37.45
CA ALA A 10 0.14 -34.52 -36.95
C ALA A 10 1.13 -33.64 -36.16
N VAL A 11 1.55 -32.54 -36.74
CA VAL A 11 2.32 -31.48 -36.06
C VAL A 11 1.42 -30.93 -34.94
N GLN A 12 1.70 -31.31 -33.70
CA GLN A 12 1.05 -30.71 -32.52
C GLN A 12 1.42 -29.23 -32.48
N ALA A 13 0.42 -28.37 -32.59
CA ALA A 13 0.55 -26.93 -32.39
C ALA A 13 1.19 -26.65 -31.01
N PRO A 14 2.15 -25.70 -30.93
CA PRO A 14 2.84 -25.40 -29.68
C PRO A 14 1.81 -24.96 -28.63
N ALA A 15 1.78 -25.68 -27.50
CA ALA A 15 0.94 -25.37 -26.38
C ALA A 15 1.14 -23.89 -26.00
N LYS A 16 0.09 -23.07 -26.03
CA LYS A 16 0.10 -21.68 -25.57
C LYS A 16 0.73 -21.68 -24.18
N LYS A 17 1.90 -21.03 -24.02
CA LYS A 17 2.53 -20.77 -22.72
C LYS A 17 1.45 -20.18 -21.82
N LYS A 18 0.98 -20.95 -20.83
CA LYS A 18 0.08 -20.47 -19.80
C LYS A 18 0.71 -19.22 -19.19
N SER A 19 -0.02 -18.12 -19.19
CA SER A 19 0.35 -16.86 -18.53
C SER A 19 0.81 -17.19 -17.10
N SER A 20 2.01 -16.76 -16.72
CA SER A 20 2.56 -16.96 -15.38
C SER A 20 1.91 -16.01 -14.33
N ARG A 21 0.68 -15.59 -14.58
CA ARG A 21 -0.08 -14.70 -13.69
C ARG A 21 -0.59 -15.54 -12.52
N ILE A 22 -0.14 -15.20 -11.32
CA ILE A 22 -0.64 -15.78 -10.07
C ILE A 22 -1.82 -14.91 -9.65
N LEU A 23 -3.04 -15.45 -9.77
CA LEU A 23 -4.27 -14.71 -9.49
C LEU A 23 -4.35 -14.31 -8.02
N ALA A 24 -3.81 -15.12 -7.12
CA ALA A 24 -3.72 -14.83 -5.69
C ALA A 24 -3.03 -13.50 -5.38
N VAL A 25 -1.99 -13.10 -6.16
CA VAL A 25 -1.31 -11.80 -5.97
C VAL A 25 -2.25 -10.63 -6.28
N ASP A 26 -3.05 -10.76 -7.35
CA ASP A 26 -4.01 -9.70 -7.71
C ASP A 26 -5.15 -9.62 -6.69
N ILE A 27 -5.65 -10.75 -6.21
CA ILE A 27 -6.69 -10.82 -5.17
C ILE A 27 -6.17 -10.24 -3.85
N LEU A 28 -4.96 -10.62 -3.39
CA LEU A 28 -4.39 -10.07 -2.17
C LEU A 28 -4.21 -8.54 -2.27
N ARG A 29 -3.77 -8.05 -3.41
CA ARG A 29 -3.68 -6.61 -3.68
C ARG A 29 -5.06 -5.94 -3.63
N GLY A 30 -6.09 -6.59 -4.17
CA GLY A 30 -7.47 -6.11 -4.10
C GLY A 30 -8.01 -6.06 -2.67
N ILE A 31 -7.72 -7.09 -1.86
CA ILE A 31 -8.05 -7.13 -0.43
C ILE A 31 -7.40 -5.94 0.29
N THR A 32 -6.11 -5.68 0.05
CA THR A 32 -5.40 -4.57 0.70
C THR A 32 -5.97 -3.20 0.31
N ILE A 33 -6.35 -2.98 -0.96
CA ILE A 33 -6.96 -1.72 -1.38
C ILE A 33 -8.36 -1.55 -0.79
N ALA A 34 -9.21 -2.58 -0.84
CA ALA A 34 -10.54 -2.50 -0.24
C ALA A 34 -10.47 -2.24 1.27
N ALA A 35 -9.56 -2.93 1.98
CA ALA A 35 -9.33 -2.72 3.40
C ALA A 35 -8.76 -1.31 3.69
N MET A 36 -7.85 -0.79 2.85
CA MET A 36 -7.30 0.57 2.99
C MET A 36 -8.39 1.63 2.85
N ILE A 37 -9.28 1.48 1.86
CA ILE A 37 -10.44 2.37 1.70
C ILE A 37 -11.36 2.28 2.92
N LEU A 38 -11.59 1.08 3.46
CA LEU A 38 -12.43 0.86 4.64
C LEU A 38 -11.91 1.62 5.86
N VAL A 39 -10.62 1.41 6.20
CA VAL A 39 -10.05 1.95 7.45
C VAL A 39 -9.69 3.42 7.37
N ASN A 40 -9.45 3.96 6.18
CA ASN A 40 -9.16 5.38 5.98
C ASN A 40 -10.42 6.25 5.91
N ASN A 41 -11.62 5.64 5.84
CA ASN A 41 -12.88 6.37 5.71
C ASN A 41 -13.92 5.92 6.77
N PRO A 42 -13.59 6.00 8.08
CA PRO A 42 -14.56 5.75 9.13
C PRO A 42 -15.68 6.80 9.06
N GLY A 43 -16.88 6.43 9.50
CA GLY A 43 -18.00 7.39 9.55
C GLY A 43 -17.89 8.34 10.74
N GLY A 44 -17.38 7.87 11.88
CA GLY A 44 -17.26 8.62 13.14
C GLY A 44 -15.82 8.81 13.60
N PRO A 45 -15.63 9.39 14.79
CA PRO A 45 -14.34 9.54 15.41
C PRO A 45 -13.62 8.19 15.55
N GLU A 46 -12.29 8.20 15.36
CA GLU A 46 -11.49 6.97 15.47
C GLU A 46 -11.61 6.34 16.86
N GLU A 47 -11.65 7.16 17.92
CA GLU A 47 -11.70 6.70 19.33
C GLU A 47 -12.97 5.89 19.65
N GLU A 48 -14.04 6.07 18.88
CA GLU A 48 -15.32 5.37 19.05
C GLU A 48 -15.46 4.16 18.11
N GLY A 49 -14.40 3.82 17.34
CA GLY A 49 -14.39 2.72 16.40
C GLY A 49 -14.12 1.36 17.07
N PHE A 50 -14.28 0.28 16.30
CA PHE A 50 -13.86 -1.06 16.75
C PHE A 50 -12.33 -1.17 16.77
N ALA A 51 -11.74 -1.61 17.87
CA ALA A 51 -10.30 -1.73 18.06
C ALA A 51 -9.52 -2.41 16.90
N PRO A 52 -10.03 -3.48 16.24
CA PRO A 52 -9.35 -4.05 15.09
C PRO A 52 -9.26 -3.15 13.85
N LEU A 53 -10.10 -2.11 13.78
CA LEU A 53 -10.12 -1.14 12.67
C LEU A 53 -9.35 0.15 12.98
N LEU A 54 -8.79 0.24 14.18
CA LEU A 54 -7.94 1.35 14.61
C LEU A 54 -6.47 0.98 14.47
N HIS A 55 -5.63 2.00 14.36
CA HIS A 55 -4.17 1.81 14.44
C HIS A 55 -3.72 1.59 15.89
N ALA A 56 -2.65 0.83 16.09
CA ALA A 56 -1.96 0.81 17.37
C ALA A 56 -1.43 2.22 17.69
N GLU A 57 -1.64 2.68 18.92
CA GLU A 57 -1.28 4.05 19.30
C GLU A 57 0.23 4.33 19.13
N TRP A 58 1.08 3.44 19.62
CA TRP A 58 2.53 3.58 19.51
C TRP A 58 3.24 2.23 19.32
N ILE A 59 3.15 1.33 20.29
CA ILE A 59 3.70 -0.02 20.25
C ILE A 59 2.56 -1.00 20.10
N GLY A 60 2.74 -2.00 19.25
CA GLY A 60 1.74 -3.02 18.98
C GLY A 60 1.43 -3.20 17.50
N LEU A 61 0.45 -4.05 17.24
CA LEU A 61 0.03 -4.42 15.89
C LEU A 61 -1.47 -4.72 15.91
N THR A 62 -2.23 -3.98 15.13
CA THR A 62 -3.64 -4.26 14.87
C THR A 62 -3.82 -4.81 13.45
N PRO A 63 -4.98 -5.39 13.13
CA PRO A 63 -5.29 -5.80 11.76
C PRO A 63 -5.19 -4.65 10.75
N THR A 64 -5.55 -3.43 11.14
CA THR A 64 -5.41 -2.21 10.32
C THR A 64 -3.95 -1.92 9.97
N ASP A 65 -3.02 -2.18 10.87
CA ASP A 65 -1.59 -1.96 10.65
C ASP A 65 -0.96 -2.94 9.65
N LEU A 66 -1.65 -4.02 9.30
CA LEU A 66 -1.19 -4.99 8.30
C LEU A 66 -1.44 -4.53 6.85
N ILE A 67 -2.36 -3.60 6.63
CA ILE A 67 -2.90 -3.30 5.29
C ILE A 67 -1.84 -2.66 4.39
N PHE A 68 -1.28 -1.53 4.81
CA PHE A 68 -0.28 -0.81 4.02
C PHE A 68 1.03 -1.59 3.84
N PRO A 69 1.62 -2.22 4.89
CA PRO A 69 2.81 -3.05 4.71
C PRO A 69 2.56 -4.27 3.80
N THR A 70 1.40 -4.92 3.86
CA THR A 70 1.08 -6.01 2.92
C THR A 70 1.05 -5.49 1.47
N PHE A 71 0.53 -4.30 1.22
CA PHE A 71 0.59 -3.68 -0.11
C PHE A 71 2.03 -3.42 -0.55
N MET A 72 2.90 -2.91 0.33
CA MET A 72 4.34 -2.72 0.04
C MET A 72 5.05 -4.05 -0.22
N PHE A 73 4.75 -5.09 0.53
CA PHE A 73 5.25 -6.45 0.29
C PHE A 73 4.88 -6.96 -1.10
N ILE A 74 3.60 -6.83 -1.51
CA ILE A 74 3.13 -7.18 -2.86
C ILE A 74 3.83 -6.33 -3.93
N MET A 75 4.09 -5.04 -3.65
CA MET A 75 4.84 -4.18 -4.55
C MET A 75 6.26 -4.72 -4.79
N GLY A 76 6.92 -5.24 -3.77
CA GLY A 76 8.19 -5.93 -3.89
C GLY A 76 8.13 -7.14 -4.83
N ILE A 77 7.15 -8.03 -4.63
CA ILE A 77 6.93 -9.20 -5.49
C ILE A 77 6.70 -8.76 -6.95
N THR A 78 5.84 -7.78 -7.17
CA THR A 78 5.50 -7.31 -8.52
C THR A 78 6.66 -6.55 -9.17
N THR A 79 7.55 -5.94 -8.40
CA THR A 79 8.80 -5.34 -8.88
C THR A 79 9.71 -6.43 -9.44
N TYR A 80 9.89 -7.55 -8.74
CA TYR A 80 10.62 -8.70 -9.29
C TYR A 80 10.02 -9.18 -10.61
N LEU A 81 8.69 -9.41 -10.66
CA LEU A 81 7.99 -9.86 -11.87
C LEU A 81 8.14 -8.89 -13.04
N SER A 82 8.15 -7.60 -12.77
CA SER A 82 8.32 -6.55 -13.79
C SER A 82 9.73 -6.50 -14.33
N LEU A 83 10.76 -6.53 -13.46
CA LEU A 83 12.16 -6.43 -13.84
C LEU A 83 12.69 -7.72 -14.50
N ARG A 84 12.14 -8.89 -14.16
CA ARG A 84 12.43 -10.16 -14.83
C ARG A 84 12.20 -10.07 -16.35
N LYS A 85 11.24 -9.29 -16.80
CA LYS A 85 10.96 -9.07 -18.23
C LYS A 85 12.10 -8.34 -18.96
N PHE A 86 12.94 -7.64 -18.21
CA PHE A 86 14.15 -6.94 -18.69
C PHE A 86 15.43 -7.71 -18.36
N ASN A 87 15.32 -8.99 -17.93
CA ASN A 87 16.44 -9.83 -17.50
C ASN A 87 17.33 -9.17 -16.45
N PHE A 88 16.77 -8.27 -15.62
CA PHE A 88 17.48 -7.49 -14.61
C PHE A 88 18.67 -6.71 -15.18
N THR A 89 18.59 -6.25 -16.43
CA THR A 89 19.64 -5.47 -17.08
C THR A 89 19.21 -4.01 -17.23
N TRP A 90 20.17 -3.11 -17.03
CA TRP A 90 19.97 -1.70 -17.27
C TRP A 90 19.71 -1.43 -18.76
N SER A 91 18.62 -0.73 -19.04
CA SER A 91 18.33 -0.18 -20.36
C SER A 91 17.58 1.13 -20.20
N LEU A 92 17.66 2.02 -21.20
CA LEU A 92 16.96 3.29 -21.16
C LEU A 92 15.44 3.11 -21.02
N THR A 93 14.89 2.06 -21.64
CA THR A 93 13.47 1.70 -21.54
C THR A 93 13.11 1.27 -20.12
N CYS A 94 13.95 0.45 -19.47
CA CYS A 94 13.77 0.02 -18.10
C CYS A 94 13.86 1.21 -17.14
N ALA A 95 14.90 2.04 -17.26
CA ALA A 95 15.12 3.23 -16.44
C ALA A 95 13.95 4.23 -16.55
N ARG A 96 13.51 4.55 -17.78
CA ARG A 96 12.35 5.43 -18.02
C ARG A 96 11.08 4.88 -17.38
N LYS A 97 10.84 3.58 -17.45
CA LYS A 97 9.67 2.95 -16.82
C LYS A 97 9.72 3.06 -15.30
N ILE A 98 10.88 2.80 -14.68
CA ILE A 98 11.06 2.92 -13.23
C ILE A 98 10.86 4.36 -12.81
N ALA A 99 11.58 5.30 -13.43
CA ALA A 99 11.50 6.72 -13.12
C ALA A 99 10.07 7.27 -13.29
N LYS A 100 9.42 6.96 -14.42
CA LYS A 100 8.03 7.37 -14.67
C LYS A 100 7.10 6.92 -13.55
N ARG A 101 7.16 5.63 -13.16
CA ARG A 101 6.27 5.09 -12.13
C ARG A 101 6.57 5.66 -10.76
N ALA A 102 7.84 5.76 -10.37
CA ALA A 102 8.25 6.35 -9.10
C ALA A 102 7.81 7.80 -8.99
N PHE A 103 8.07 8.62 -10.03
CA PHE A 103 7.71 10.02 -10.08
C PHE A 103 6.19 10.25 -10.10
N LEU A 104 5.44 9.43 -10.85
CA LEU A 104 3.98 9.55 -10.88
C LEU A 104 3.35 9.20 -9.52
N LEU A 105 3.84 8.15 -8.84
CA LEU A 105 3.36 7.82 -7.49
C LEU A 105 3.63 8.98 -6.51
N TRP A 106 4.85 9.50 -6.53
CA TRP A 106 5.23 10.64 -5.68
C TRP A 106 4.41 11.90 -6.02
N GLY A 107 4.30 12.25 -7.31
CA GLY A 107 3.60 13.45 -7.77
C GLY A 107 2.09 13.39 -7.54
N ILE A 108 1.44 12.22 -7.74
CA ILE A 108 0.01 12.04 -7.43
C ILE A 108 -0.22 12.22 -5.93
N GLY A 109 0.66 11.66 -5.07
CA GLY A 109 0.56 11.84 -3.64
C GLY A 109 0.63 13.32 -3.22
N LEU A 110 1.60 14.07 -3.76
CA LEU A 110 1.71 15.51 -3.51
C LEU A 110 0.51 16.28 -4.05
N ALA A 111 0.03 15.94 -5.24
CA ALA A 111 -1.13 16.58 -5.84
C ALA A 111 -2.40 16.38 -4.98
N LEU A 112 -2.61 15.19 -4.40
CA LEU A 112 -3.72 14.94 -3.49
C LEU A 112 -3.61 15.77 -2.21
N VAL A 113 -2.43 15.79 -1.56
CA VAL A 113 -2.21 16.61 -0.36
C VAL A 113 -2.47 18.08 -0.65
N TRP A 114 -1.94 18.59 -1.78
CA TRP A 114 -2.18 19.95 -2.20
C TRP A 114 -3.65 20.24 -2.49
N LEU A 115 -4.35 19.32 -3.17
CA LEU A 115 -5.76 19.48 -3.49
C LEU A 115 -6.64 19.54 -2.23
N PHE A 116 -6.35 18.73 -1.21
CA PHE A 116 -7.02 18.79 0.09
C PHE A 116 -6.74 20.11 0.81
N ALA A 117 -5.49 20.57 0.83
CA ALA A 117 -5.11 21.85 1.44
C ALA A 117 -5.77 23.02 0.70
N PHE A 118 -5.77 23.02 -0.63
CA PHE A 118 -6.45 23.99 -1.47
C PHE A 118 -7.96 24.03 -1.18
N THR A 119 -8.62 22.86 -1.20
CA THR A 119 -10.06 22.79 -0.92
C THR A 119 -10.39 23.32 0.48
N ARG A 120 -9.58 22.94 1.50
CA ARG A 120 -9.74 23.43 2.86
C ARG A 120 -9.57 24.95 2.92
N GLY A 121 -8.56 25.51 2.25
CA GLY A 121 -8.36 26.97 2.17
C GLY A 121 -9.52 27.70 1.49
N MET A 122 -10.14 27.09 0.47
CA MET A 122 -11.30 27.67 -0.23
C MET A 122 -12.57 27.71 0.63
N ILE A 123 -12.75 26.75 1.55
CA ILE A 123 -13.95 26.67 2.42
C ILE A 123 -13.71 27.19 3.83
N SER A 124 -12.47 27.59 4.19
CA SER A 124 -12.15 28.07 5.53
C SER A 124 -12.90 29.36 5.85
N ALA A 125 -13.43 29.41 7.08
CA ALA A 125 -14.05 30.62 7.62
C ALA A 125 -13.05 31.78 7.73
N ASP A 126 -11.77 31.49 7.99
CA ASP A 126 -10.70 32.49 8.08
C ASP A 126 -10.52 33.28 6.78
N ASN A 127 -10.91 32.70 5.65
CA ASN A 127 -10.84 33.30 4.33
C ASN A 127 -12.19 33.83 3.83
N ALA A 128 -13.25 33.82 4.68
CA ALA A 128 -14.62 34.13 4.26
C ALA A 128 -14.78 35.55 3.72
N ASP A 129 -14.01 36.52 4.26
CA ASP A 129 -14.05 37.94 3.88
C ASP A 129 -13.27 38.23 2.59
N LEU A 130 -12.44 37.28 2.11
CA LEU A 130 -11.65 37.46 0.89
C LEU A 130 -12.51 37.29 -0.37
N GLY A 131 -12.21 38.07 -1.40
CA GLY A 131 -12.79 37.88 -2.73
C GLY A 131 -12.43 36.51 -3.31
N PHE A 132 -13.23 35.97 -4.24
CA PHE A 132 -13.03 34.63 -4.79
C PHE A 132 -11.62 34.39 -5.33
N PHE A 133 -11.06 35.31 -6.11
CA PHE A 133 -9.71 35.17 -6.67
C PHE A 133 -8.61 35.32 -5.63
N GLU A 134 -8.80 36.17 -4.63
CA GLU A 134 -7.88 36.35 -3.53
C GLU A 134 -7.84 35.09 -2.65
N ARG A 135 -9.01 34.55 -2.31
CA ARG A 135 -9.15 33.27 -1.59
C ARG A 135 -8.49 32.11 -2.36
N MET A 136 -8.68 32.05 -3.67
CA MET A 136 -8.03 31.07 -4.53
C MET A 136 -6.50 31.22 -4.50
N GLY A 137 -5.98 32.43 -4.51
CA GLY A 137 -4.53 32.72 -4.38
C GLY A 137 -3.95 32.24 -3.04
N VAL A 138 -4.63 32.55 -1.94
CA VAL A 138 -4.23 32.10 -0.59
C VAL A 138 -4.29 30.58 -0.49
N ALA A 139 -5.38 29.96 -0.94
CA ALA A 139 -5.55 28.50 -0.93
C ALA A 139 -4.50 27.78 -1.79
N ALA A 140 -4.15 28.32 -2.96
CA ALA A 140 -3.14 27.75 -3.84
C ALA A 140 -1.72 27.82 -3.25
N ASN A 141 -1.43 28.79 -2.40
CA ASN A 141 -0.11 28.99 -1.78
C ASN A 141 0.13 28.11 -0.55
N SER A 142 -0.52 26.95 -0.48
CA SER A 142 -0.39 26.03 0.66
C SER A 142 0.91 25.20 0.65
N PHE A 143 1.76 25.35 -0.36
CA PHE A 143 3.01 24.58 -0.50
C PHE A 143 3.99 24.74 0.67
N ALA A 144 4.05 25.91 1.29
CA ALA A 144 4.96 26.17 2.40
C ALA A 144 4.73 25.30 3.65
N HIS A 145 3.53 24.70 3.75
CA HIS A 145 3.11 23.90 4.89
C HIS A 145 2.53 22.55 4.49
N MET A 146 2.86 22.09 3.30
CA MET A 146 2.35 20.83 2.76
C MET A 146 3.28 19.67 3.13
N ARG A 147 2.72 18.58 3.66
CA ARG A 147 3.47 17.34 3.91
C ARG A 147 4.06 16.79 2.62
N LEU A 148 5.39 16.58 2.57
CA LEU A 148 6.11 16.11 1.37
C LEU A 148 6.14 14.59 1.24
N LEU A 149 6.14 13.89 2.34
CA LEU A 149 6.10 12.43 2.39
C LEU A 149 4.75 11.94 2.92
N GLY A 150 4.36 10.78 2.53
CA GLY A 150 3.11 10.13 2.89
C GLY A 150 3.01 8.79 2.16
N VAL A 151 1.86 8.17 2.14
CA VAL A 151 1.66 6.81 1.60
C VAL A 151 2.14 6.67 0.15
N LEU A 152 1.63 7.47 -0.79
CA LEU A 152 2.00 7.37 -2.21
C LEU A 152 3.44 7.84 -2.50
N PRO A 153 3.94 8.96 -1.94
CA PRO A 153 5.34 9.33 -2.04
C PRO A 153 6.29 8.22 -1.54
N ARG A 154 6.02 7.63 -0.38
CA ARG A 154 6.79 6.50 0.15
C ARG A 154 6.80 5.31 -0.81
N LEU A 155 5.64 4.93 -1.37
CA LEU A 155 5.55 3.88 -2.37
C LEU A 155 6.42 4.18 -3.59
N GLY A 156 6.40 5.42 -4.09
CA GLY A 156 7.21 5.86 -5.23
C GLY A 156 8.70 5.74 -4.95
N ILE A 157 9.16 6.25 -3.82
CA ILE A 157 10.57 6.22 -3.40
C ILE A 157 11.04 4.77 -3.18
N CYS A 158 10.31 3.99 -2.37
CA CYS A 158 10.68 2.60 -2.08
C CYS A 158 10.67 1.74 -3.35
N TYR A 159 9.70 1.92 -4.26
CA TYR A 159 9.68 1.24 -5.55
C TYR A 159 10.91 1.59 -6.40
N GLY A 160 11.21 2.88 -6.52
CA GLY A 160 12.35 3.36 -7.32
C GLY A 160 13.67 2.82 -6.79
N LEU A 161 13.92 2.97 -5.49
CA LEU A 161 15.15 2.49 -4.84
C LEU A 161 15.26 0.96 -4.90
N ALA A 162 14.18 0.21 -4.63
CA ALA A 162 14.20 -1.25 -4.73
C ALA A 162 14.49 -1.72 -6.16
N ALA A 163 13.95 -1.04 -7.18
CA ALA A 163 14.21 -1.35 -8.57
C ALA A 163 15.67 -1.05 -8.95
N VAL A 164 16.24 0.07 -8.51
CA VAL A 164 17.67 0.42 -8.70
C VAL A 164 18.58 -0.63 -8.05
N ILE A 165 18.31 -1.00 -6.79
CA ILE A 165 19.05 -2.04 -6.08
C ILE A 165 18.98 -3.37 -6.83
N ALA A 166 17.78 -3.76 -7.29
CA ALA A 166 17.59 -5.00 -8.03
C ALA A 166 18.34 -5.06 -9.37
N LEU A 167 18.60 -3.92 -9.99
CA LEU A 167 19.37 -3.83 -11.25
C LEU A 167 20.87 -3.69 -11.03
N SER A 168 21.31 -3.19 -9.87
CA SER A 168 22.72 -2.84 -9.61
C SER A 168 23.42 -3.84 -8.70
N VAL A 169 22.67 -4.50 -7.80
CA VAL A 169 23.22 -5.40 -6.79
C VAL A 169 22.94 -6.85 -7.18
N ASN A 170 23.93 -7.71 -7.03
CA ASN A 170 23.68 -9.15 -7.20
C ASN A 170 22.67 -9.63 -6.17
N HIS A 171 21.62 -10.28 -6.64
CA HIS A 171 20.48 -10.71 -5.81
C HIS A 171 20.84 -11.64 -4.65
N LYS A 172 22.05 -12.22 -4.63
CA LYS A 172 22.59 -13.00 -3.49
C LYS A 172 22.86 -12.12 -2.27
N PHE A 173 23.17 -10.84 -2.49
CA PHE A 173 23.50 -9.89 -1.43
C PHE A 173 22.31 -9.10 -0.92
N ILE A 174 21.14 -9.13 -1.60
CA ILE A 174 19.94 -8.40 -1.14
C ILE A 174 19.49 -8.81 0.27
N PRO A 175 19.46 -10.12 0.67
CA PRO A 175 19.14 -10.49 2.04
C PRO A 175 20.10 -9.90 3.08
N TRP A 176 21.39 -9.81 2.76
CA TRP A 176 22.40 -9.19 3.63
C TRP A 176 22.24 -7.68 3.71
N LEU A 177 21.84 -7.04 2.62
CA LEU A 177 21.49 -5.61 2.61
C LEU A 177 20.27 -5.34 3.50
N ILE A 178 19.23 -6.17 3.42
CA ILE A 178 18.05 -6.09 4.29
C ILE A 178 18.48 -6.20 5.77
N ALA A 179 19.28 -7.22 6.11
CA ALA A 179 19.78 -7.40 7.46
C ALA A 179 20.61 -6.20 7.93
N GLY A 180 21.49 -5.69 7.07
CA GLY A 180 22.31 -4.51 7.35
C GLY A 180 21.47 -3.26 7.61
N ILE A 181 20.44 -3.01 6.80
CA ILE A 181 19.49 -1.89 7.01
C ILE A 181 18.78 -2.06 8.36
N PHE A 182 18.28 -3.25 8.68
CA PHE A 182 17.56 -3.51 9.92
C PHE A 182 18.44 -3.34 11.16
N VAL A 183 19.68 -3.84 11.11
CA VAL A 183 20.62 -3.70 12.22
C VAL A 183 21.03 -2.23 12.41
N ALA A 184 21.37 -1.53 11.33
CA ALA A 184 21.73 -0.11 11.39
C ALA A 184 20.57 0.75 11.92
N TYR A 185 19.35 0.46 11.46
CA TYR A 185 18.17 1.18 11.91
C TYR A 185 17.83 0.89 13.38
N TYR A 186 17.96 -0.36 13.82
CA TYR A 186 17.81 -0.73 15.23
C TYR A 186 18.80 0.04 16.12
N ILE A 187 20.09 0.04 15.74
CA ILE A 187 21.11 0.79 16.48
C ILE A 187 20.78 2.28 16.54
N LEU A 188 20.29 2.85 15.43
CA LEU A 188 19.90 4.24 15.38
C LEU A 188 18.71 4.56 16.30
N LEU A 189 17.71 3.68 16.37
CA LEU A 189 16.59 3.82 17.31
C LEU A 189 17.04 3.76 18.77
N GLU A 190 17.94 2.82 19.12
CA GLU A 190 18.47 2.68 20.49
C GLU A 190 19.28 3.91 20.92
N LEU A 191 20.15 4.42 20.04
CA LEU A 191 21.01 5.55 20.37
C LEU A 191 20.31 6.90 20.30
N GLY A 192 19.19 7.00 19.59
CA GLY A 192 18.53 8.26 19.26
C GLY A 192 17.17 8.47 19.92
N ASN A 193 16.90 7.89 21.10
CA ASN A 193 15.57 7.96 21.74
C ASN A 193 14.42 7.53 20.82
N GLY A 194 14.68 6.59 19.89
CA GLY A 194 13.75 6.24 18.82
C GLY A 194 12.43 5.62 19.31
N TYR A 195 12.35 5.15 20.55
CA TYR A 195 11.15 4.54 21.13
C TYR A 195 10.30 5.50 21.97
N VAL A 196 10.76 6.73 22.15
CA VAL A 196 10.00 7.77 22.85
C VAL A 196 9.01 8.43 21.90
N HIS A 197 7.78 8.65 22.36
CA HIS A 197 6.72 9.26 21.58
C HIS A 197 6.66 10.76 21.84
N ASP A 198 7.71 11.47 21.41
CA ASP A 198 7.79 12.93 21.50
C ASP A 198 8.75 13.50 20.45
N THR A 199 8.95 14.81 20.50
CA THR A 199 9.80 15.56 19.57
C THR A 199 11.31 15.34 19.75
N THR A 200 11.74 14.59 20.80
CA THR A 200 13.14 14.22 21.00
C THR A 200 13.52 12.96 20.24
N ASN A 201 12.53 12.26 19.68
CA ASN A 201 12.72 11.07 18.86
C ASN A 201 13.61 11.38 17.66
N ILE A 202 14.61 10.55 17.41
CA ILE A 202 15.57 10.72 16.32
C ILE A 202 14.90 10.80 14.94
N LEU A 203 13.76 10.12 14.73
CA LEU A 203 13.01 10.21 13.49
C LEU A 203 12.47 11.63 13.30
N ASP A 204 11.83 12.18 14.33
CA ASP A 204 11.26 13.53 14.29
C ASP A 204 12.34 14.58 14.05
N VAL A 205 13.47 14.46 14.77
CA VAL A 205 14.61 15.37 14.65
C VAL A 205 15.19 15.36 13.23
N ILE A 206 15.48 14.18 12.68
CA ILE A 206 16.07 14.05 11.33
C ILE A 206 15.07 14.44 10.25
N ASP A 207 13.82 14.05 10.39
CA ASP A 207 12.78 14.37 9.41
C ASP A 207 12.57 15.91 9.33
N LYS A 208 12.55 16.61 10.46
CA LYS A 208 12.46 18.08 10.49
C LYS A 208 13.70 18.76 9.92
N ILE A 209 14.90 18.23 10.17
CA ILE A 209 16.14 18.77 9.59
C ILE A 209 16.15 18.64 8.07
N ILE A 210 15.72 17.50 7.54
CA ILE A 210 15.80 17.21 6.09
C ILE A 210 14.62 17.80 5.31
N LEU A 211 13.41 17.66 5.84
CA LEU A 211 12.19 18.08 5.15
C LEU A 211 11.76 19.50 5.52
N GLY A 212 12.14 19.99 6.70
CA GLY A 212 11.63 21.21 7.30
C GLY A 212 10.38 20.98 8.15
N GLU A 213 10.20 21.74 9.21
CA GLU A 213 9.07 21.63 10.16
C GLU A 213 7.70 21.78 9.50
N GLY A 214 7.60 22.56 8.43
CA GLY A 214 6.36 22.77 7.68
C GLY A 214 5.93 21.56 6.83
N HIS A 215 6.82 20.59 6.60
CA HIS A 215 6.67 19.54 5.61
C HIS A 215 6.56 18.12 6.19
N VAL A 216 6.56 17.99 7.51
CA VAL A 216 6.31 16.73 8.25
C VAL A 216 4.83 16.61 8.64
N TYR A 217 4.43 15.42 9.11
CA TYR A 217 3.08 15.18 9.59
C TYR A 217 2.83 15.99 10.88
N LYS A 218 1.75 16.79 10.89
CA LYS A 218 1.47 17.75 11.97
C LYS A 218 0.64 17.18 13.13
N TRP A 219 -0.02 16.05 12.90
CA TRP A 219 -0.98 15.50 13.85
C TRP A 219 -0.35 14.48 14.80
N ASP A 220 0.88 14.06 14.52
CA ASP A 220 1.61 13.09 15.32
C ASP A 220 3.12 13.27 15.13
N SER A 221 3.91 12.88 16.12
CA SER A 221 5.38 12.95 16.11
C SER A 221 5.95 11.63 16.63
N PRO A 222 6.85 10.98 15.89
CA PRO A 222 7.37 11.32 14.57
C PRO A 222 6.39 11.00 13.41
N ASP A 223 6.69 11.54 12.21
CA ASP A 223 5.92 11.26 10.99
C ASP A 223 5.98 9.76 10.63
N PRO A 224 4.84 9.03 10.60
CA PRO A 224 4.84 7.59 10.30
C PRO A 224 5.39 7.24 8.92
N GLU A 225 5.28 8.15 7.94
CA GLU A 225 5.84 8.03 6.61
C GLU A 225 7.01 8.99 6.36
N GLY A 226 7.76 9.36 7.39
CA GLY A 226 8.90 10.27 7.33
C GLY A 226 10.08 9.74 6.50
N PHE A 227 11.09 10.58 6.37
CA PHE A 227 12.30 10.27 5.59
C PHE A 227 13.07 9.08 6.19
N LEU A 228 13.33 9.13 7.49
CA LEU A 228 14.18 8.13 8.13
C LEU A 228 13.53 6.74 8.14
N SER A 229 12.24 6.64 8.43
CA SER A 229 11.49 5.38 8.40
C SER A 229 11.32 4.80 6.98
N THR A 230 11.70 5.55 5.94
CA THR A 230 11.71 5.05 4.55
C THR A 230 12.79 3.97 4.33
N PHE A 231 13.89 3.97 5.10
CA PHE A 231 14.93 2.94 4.96
C PHE A 231 14.45 1.54 5.35
N PRO A 232 13.88 1.31 6.54
CA PRO A 232 13.32 0.00 6.86
C PRO A 232 12.08 -0.34 6.00
N ALA A 233 11.33 0.64 5.51
CA ALA A 233 10.26 0.43 4.54
C ALA A 233 10.80 -0.04 3.18
N LEU A 234 11.98 0.43 2.75
CA LEU A 234 12.68 -0.11 1.58
C LEU A 234 13.10 -1.57 1.80
N ALA A 235 13.66 -1.90 2.96
CA ALA A 235 13.99 -3.28 3.31
C ALA A 235 12.76 -4.20 3.28
N HIS A 236 11.61 -3.70 3.74
CA HIS A 236 10.32 -4.38 3.64
C HIS A 236 9.95 -4.72 2.18
N VAL A 237 10.07 -3.77 1.26
CA VAL A 237 9.84 -4.00 -0.19
C VAL A 237 10.85 -5.01 -0.76
N LEU A 238 12.10 -4.96 -0.32
CA LEU A 238 13.15 -5.91 -0.74
C LEU A 238 12.87 -7.33 -0.24
N ILE A 239 12.26 -7.52 0.95
CA ILE A 239 11.76 -8.83 1.39
C ILE A 239 10.72 -9.36 0.39
N GLY A 240 9.75 -8.54 0.00
CA GLY A 240 8.77 -8.89 -1.03
C GLY A 240 9.42 -9.25 -2.36
N PHE A 241 10.46 -8.52 -2.78
CA PHE A 241 11.25 -8.83 -3.97
C PHE A 241 11.93 -10.21 -3.87
N CYS A 242 12.53 -10.54 -2.73
CA CYS A 242 13.16 -11.86 -2.49
C CYS A 242 12.12 -12.98 -2.55
N VAL A 243 10.93 -12.79 -1.97
CA VAL A 243 9.82 -13.75 -2.05
C VAL A 243 9.37 -13.92 -3.50
N GLY A 244 9.24 -12.84 -4.26
CA GLY A 244 8.95 -12.88 -5.70
C GLY A 244 9.98 -13.70 -6.48
N LYS A 245 11.28 -13.58 -6.15
CA LYS A 245 12.34 -14.41 -6.72
C LYS A 245 12.14 -15.89 -6.42
N VAL A 246 11.86 -16.24 -5.16
CA VAL A 246 11.61 -17.64 -4.74
C VAL A 246 10.42 -18.22 -5.48
N ILE A 247 9.28 -17.52 -5.51
CA ILE A 247 8.07 -17.97 -6.21
C ILE A 247 8.34 -18.26 -7.69
N MET A 248 9.16 -17.43 -8.33
CA MET A 248 9.43 -17.54 -9.76
C MET A 248 10.57 -18.50 -10.11
N SER A 249 11.36 -18.97 -9.14
CA SER A 249 12.40 -19.98 -9.32
C SER A 249 11.88 -21.41 -9.21
N LEU A 250 10.67 -21.59 -8.70
CA LEU A 250 10.02 -22.89 -8.55
C LEU A 250 8.99 -23.10 -9.67
N ASP A 251 8.89 -24.30 -10.20
CA ASP A 251 7.91 -24.63 -11.24
C ASP A 251 6.61 -25.20 -10.63
N ASN A 252 6.75 -26.07 -9.61
CA ASN A 252 5.63 -26.72 -8.96
C ASN A 252 4.89 -25.76 -8.02
N LEU A 253 3.57 -25.73 -8.14
CA LEU A 253 2.73 -24.86 -7.33
C LEU A 253 2.73 -25.24 -5.84
N ASN A 254 2.84 -26.54 -5.52
CA ASN A 254 2.92 -26.98 -4.13
C ASN A 254 4.21 -26.48 -3.46
N ASP A 255 5.33 -26.56 -4.17
CA ASP A 255 6.62 -26.08 -3.65
C ASP A 255 6.60 -24.57 -3.42
N LYS A 256 5.90 -23.81 -4.30
CA LYS A 256 5.69 -22.37 -4.09
C LYS A 256 4.92 -22.08 -2.80
N ILE A 257 3.81 -22.79 -2.60
CA ILE A 257 2.96 -22.65 -1.41
C ILE A 257 3.75 -23.00 -0.15
N GLU A 258 4.41 -24.16 -0.15
CA GLU A 258 5.25 -24.62 0.97
C GLU A 258 6.33 -23.59 1.33
N ARG A 259 7.11 -23.13 0.33
CA ARG A 259 8.17 -22.14 0.56
C ARG A 259 7.63 -20.82 1.09
N MET A 260 6.51 -20.35 0.58
CA MET A 260 5.88 -19.14 1.10
C MET A 260 5.44 -19.31 2.57
N PHE A 261 4.84 -20.45 2.93
CA PHE A 261 4.49 -20.73 4.32
C PHE A 261 5.73 -20.79 5.24
N ILE A 262 6.80 -21.47 4.82
CA ILE A 262 8.04 -21.55 5.59
C ILE A 262 8.66 -20.15 5.78
N ILE A 263 8.78 -19.36 4.70
CA ILE A 263 9.32 -17.99 4.79
C ILE A 263 8.43 -17.12 5.68
N GLY A 264 7.11 -17.21 5.50
CA GLY A 264 6.15 -16.48 6.30
C GLY A 264 6.26 -16.80 7.80
N ALA A 265 6.27 -18.09 8.13
CA ALA A 265 6.42 -18.56 9.52
C ALA A 265 7.75 -18.11 10.14
N LEU A 266 8.86 -18.26 9.41
CA LEU A 266 10.18 -17.82 9.90
C LEU A 266 10.22 -16.31 10.16
N LEU A 267 9.67 -15.50 9.27
CA LEU A 267 9.62 -14.04 9.45
C LEU A 267 8.76 -13.65 10.64
N ILE A 268 7.61 -14.31 10.85
CA ILE A 268 6.75 -14.06 12.02
C ILE A 268 7.48 -14.45 13.31
N ILE A 269 8.03 -15.66 13.38
CA ILE A 269 8.71 -16.17 14.58
C ILE A 269 9.93 -15.32 14.92
N CYS A 270 10.80 -15.05 13.94
CA CYS A 270 11.98 -14.21 14.15
C CYS A 270 11.60 -12.79 14.55
N GLY A 271 10.60 -12.17 13.88
CA GLY A 271 10.12 -10.83 14.23
C GLY A 271 9.50 -10.77 15.64
N ALA A 272 8.73 -11.79 16.02
CA ALA A 272 8.13 -11.88 17.35
C ALA A 272 9.18 -12.11 18.47
N LEU A 273 10.20 -12.93 18.21
CA LEU A 273 11.30 -13.13 19.16
C LEU A 273 12.16 -11.87 19.29
N LEU A 274 12.46 -11.20 18.20
CA LEU A 274 13.21 -9.94 18.22
C LEU A 274 12.41 -8.78 18.82
N ALA A 275 11.08 -8.89 18.95
CA ALA A 275 10.25 -7.87 19.57
C ALA A 275 10.55 -7.63 21.06
N TYR A 276 11.23 -8.58 21.74
CA TYR A 276 11.75 -8.38 23.07
C TYR A 276 12.92 -7.38 23.14
N LEU A 277 13.61 -7.17 22.01
CA LEU A 277 14.71 -6.19 21.88
C LEU A 277 14.23 -4.92 21.15
N CYS A 278 13.48 -5.07 20.08
CA CYS A 278 13.00 -3.99 19.22
C CYS A 278 11.46 -4.07 19.14
N PRO A 279 10.71 -3.24 19.88
CA PRO A 279 9.25 -3.29 19.90
C PRO A 279 8.62 -3.20 18.52
N ILE A 280 7.49 -3.87 18.31
CA ILE A 280 6.73 -3.77 17.06
C ILE A 280 6.02 -2.43 17.03
N SER A 281 6.36 -1.56 16.08
CA SER A 281 5.68 -0.27 15.88
C SER A 281 5.60 0.08 14.40
N LYS A 282 4.39 0.38 13.96
CA LYS A 282 4.12 0.90 12.61
C LYS A 282 4.63 2.33 12.46
N LYS A 283 4.43 3.17 13.47
CA LYS A 283 4.83 4.58 13.42
C LYS A 283 6.33 4.76 13.25
N LEU A 284 7.11 3.85 13.83
CA LEU A 284 8.56 3.80 13.67
C LEU A 284 9.01 2.95 12.48
N TRP A 285 8.12 2.15 11.91
CA TRP A 285 8.45 1.13 10.91
C TRP A 285 9.60 0.22 11.36
N THR A 286 9.50 -0.29 12.59
CA THR A 286 10.61 -1.07 13.19
C THR A 286 10.94 -2.31 12.36
N PRO A 287 12.19 -2.83 12.44
CA PRO A 287 12.58 -4.07 11.78
C PRO A 287 11.66 -5.24 12.12
N THR A 288 11.24 -5.36 13.36
CA THR A 288 10.30 -6.39 13.86
C THR A 288 8.91 -6.23 13.23
N PHE A 289 8.42 -5.00 13.13
CA PHE A 289 7.18 -4.70 12.41
C PHE A 289 7.27 -5.13 10.94
N ALA A 290 8.35 -4.79 10.26
CA ALA A 290 8.55 -5.16 8.86
C ALA A 290 8.62 -6.69 8.68
N MET A 291 9.31 -7.41 9.59
CA MET A 291 9.41 -8.87 9.54
C MET A 291 8.06 -9.53 9.77
N VAL A 292 7.35 -9.16 10.85
CA VAL A 292 6.05 -9.78 11.19
C VAL A 292 5.02 -9.51 10.09
N THR A 293 4.91 -8.28 9.60
CA THR A 293 3.93 -7.93 8.57
C THR A 293 4.26 -8.55 7.20
N CYS A 294 5.53 -8.62 6.80
CA CYS A 294 5.95 -9.41 5.62
C CYS A 294 5.64 -10.89 5.79
N GLY A 295 5.87 -11.45 6.99
CA GLY A 295 5.58 -12.83 7.30
C GLY A 295 4.09 -13.16 7.18
N ILE A 296 3.23 -12.32 7.76
CA ILE A 296 1.77 -12.44 7.65
C ILE A 296 1.34 -12.30 6.18
N GLY A 297 1.84 -11.28 5.46
CA GLY A 297 1.54 -11.08 4.04
C GLY A 297 1.95 -12.28 3.17
N CYS A 298 3.12 -12.88 3.46
CA CYS A 298 3.61 -14.08 2.76
C CYS A 298 2.72 -15.30 3.04
N THR A 299 2.31 -15.50 4.30
CA THR A 299 1.42 -16.59 4.70
C THR A 299 0.03 -16.44 4.08
N LEU A 300 -0.53 -15.22 4.08
CA LEU A 300 -1.80 -14.92 3.41
C LEU A 300 -1.71 -15.17 1.90
N LEU A 301 -0.61 -14.79 1.26
CA LEU A 301 -0.40 -15.07 -0.16
C LEU A 301 -0.31 -16.59 -0.43
N ALA A 302 0.36 -17.35 0.44
CA ALA A 302 0.42 -18.81 0.33
C ALA A 302 -0.98 -19.44 0.45
N LEU A 303 -1.78 -18.99 1.42
CA LEU A 303 -3.15 -19.44 1.61
C LEU A 303 -4.04 -19.13 0.40
N LEU A 304 -3.96 -17.89 -0.12
CA LEU A 304 -4.72 -17.53 -1.32
C LEU A 304 -4.26 -18.29 -2.55
N THR A 305 -2.95 -18.53 -2.70
CA THR A 305 -2.42 -19.35 -3.79
C THR A 305 -2.92 -20.80 -3.69
N TRP A 306 -2.97 -21.33 -2.48
CA TRP A 306 -3.54 -22.67 -2.23
C TRP A 306 -5.03 -22.72 -2.58
N ALA A 307 -5.82 -21.75 -2.13
CA ALA A 307 -7.26 -21.75 -2.36
C ALA A 307 -7.63 -21.44 -3.83
N ILE A 308 -6.99 -20.42 -4.43
CA ILE A 308 -7.40 -19.86 -5.72
C ILE A 308 -6.65 -20.53 -6.88
N ASP A 309 -5.30 -20.54 -6.83
CA ASP A 309 -4.50 -21.01 -7.97
C ASP A 309 -4.41 -22.55 -8.00
N LYS A 310 -4.43 -23.23 -6.82
CA LYS A 310 -4.38 -24.70 -6.74
C LYS A 310 -5.76 -25.34 -6.76
N HIS A 311 -6.69 -24.90 -5.92
CA HIS A 311 -8.03 -25.49 -5.80
C HIS A 311 -9.10 -24.78 -6.63
N HIS A 312 -8.73 -23.72 -7.37
CA HIS A 312 -9.63 -23.00 -8.28
C HIS A 312 -10.91 -22.46 -7.60
N HIS A 313 -10.81 -22.10 -6.31
CA HIS A 313 -11.94 -21.52 -5.57
C HIS A 313 -12.16 -20.05 -6.01
N VAL A 314 -12.69 -19.89 -7.22
CA VAL A 314 -13.06 -18.58 -7.78
C VAL A 314 -14.57 -18.40 -7.65
N ASN A 315 -14.98 -17.54 -6.72
CA ASN A 315 -16.38 -17.26 -6.40
C ASN A 315 -16.69 -15.75 -6.46
N GLY A 316 -17.86 -15.34 -5.98
CA GLY A 316 -18.27 -13.93 -5.92
C GLY A 316 -17.31 -13.06 -5.09
N VAL A 317 -16.79 -13.61 -3.99
CA VAL A 317 -15.85 -12.87 -3.10
C VAL A 317 -14.52 -12.63 -3.80
N THR A 318 -13.96 -13.62 -4.47
CA THR A 318 -12.71 -13.44 -5.23
C THR A 318 -12.90 -12.43 -6.36
N LYS A 319 -14.05 -12.44 -7.05
CA LYS A 319 -14.36 -11.44 -8.09
C LYS A 319 -14.53 -10.04 -7.52
N PHE A 320 -15.13 -9.91 -6.32
CA PHE A 320 -15.24 -8.62 -5.64
C PHE A 320 -13.87 -7.99 -5.43
N PHE A 321 -12.90 -8.74 -4.90
CA PHE A 321 -11.56 -8.24 -4.68
C PHE A 321 -10.72 -8.12 -5.95
N ASP A 322 -10.95 -8.93 -7.00
CA ASP A 322 -10.28 -8.78 -8.30
C ASP A 322 -10.56 -7.40 -8.93
N VAL A 323 -11.75 -6.86 -8.72
CA VAL A 323 -12.12 -5.50 -9.16
C VAL A 323 -11.13 -4.46 -8.62
N PHE A 324 -10.84 -4.49 -7.32
CA PHE A 324 -9.83 -3.60 -6.72
C PHE A 324 -8.41 -3.97 -7.14
N GLY A 325 -8.10 -5.26 -7.27
CA GLY A 325 -6.78 -5.76 -7.62
C GLY A 325 -6.31 -5.39 -9.03
N VAL A 326 -7.23 -5.15 -9.95
CA VAL A 326 -6.93 -4.82 -11.34
C VAL A 326 -6.53 -3.35 -11.52
N ASN A 327 -7.18 -2.44 -10.80
CA ASN A 327 -6.93 -0.99 -10.85
C ASN A 327 -6.62 -0.40 -9.46
N PRO A 328 -5.66 -0.94 -8.71
CA PRO A 328 -5.49 -0.66 -7.29
C PRO A 328 -5.23 0.82 -7.00
N LEU A 329 -4.29 1.44 -7.73
CA LEU A 329 -3.96 2.85 -7.54
C LEU A 329 -5.10 3.79 -7.95
N ALA A 330 -5.78 3.47 -9.07
CA ALA A 330 -6.87 4.32 -9.53
C ALA A 330 -8.03 4.36 -8.52
N LEU A 331 -8.35 3.22 -7.89
CA LEU A 331 -9.41 3.15 -6.89
C LEU A 331 -8.97 3.76 -5.55
N TYR A 332 -7.70 3.66 -5.18
CA TYR A 332 -7.15 4.37 -4.03
C TYR A 332 -7.24 5.90 -4.23
N VAL A 333 -6.75 6.41 -5.37
CA VAL A 333 -6.84 7.84 -5.70
C VAL A 333 -8.30 8.30 -5.80
N LEU A 334 -9.19 7.48 -6.36
CA LEU A 334 -10.61 7.78 -6.41
C LEU A 334 -11.19 7.92 -5.01
N SER A 335 -10.83 7.05 -4.07
CA SER A 335 -11.33 7.15 -2.69
C SER A 335 -10.93 8.47 -2.04
N ASP A 336 -9.69 8.92 -2.24
CA ASP A 336 -9.25 10.22 -1.74
C ASP A 336 -9.99 11.38 -2.43
N LEU A 337 -10.15 11.33 -3.75
CA LEU A 337 -10.88 12.38 -4.49
C LEU A 337 -12.36 12.48 -4.10
N LEU A 338 -13.01 11.37 -3.78
CA LEU A 338 -14.41 11.35 -3.34
C LEU A 338 -14.61 11.96 -1.95
N LEU A 339 -13.57 12.05 -1.11
CA LEU A 339 -13.65 12.75 0.18
C LEU A 339 -14.02 14.23 0.00
N ILE A 340 -13.58 14.86 -1.08
CA ILE A 340 -13.85 16.27 -1.32
C ILE A 340 -15.37 16.54 -1.42
N PRO A 341 -16.12 15.98 -2.38
CA PRO A 341 -17.55 16.25 -2.49
C PRO A 341 -18.40 15.61 -1.38
N ILE A 342 -17.92 14.53 -0.74
CA ILE A 342 -18.70 13.81 0.27
C ILE A 342 -18.50 14.41 1.66
N SER A 343 -17.25 14.72 2.04
CA SER A 343 -16.91 15.05 3.42
C SER A 343 -16.44 16.48 3.63
N MET A 344 -15.99 17.18 2.56
CA MET A 344 -15.45 18.53 2.70
C MET A 344 -16.44 19.62 2.24
N LEU A 345 -17.17 19.41 1.13
CA LEU A 345 -18.02 20.44 0.57
C LEU A 345 -19.42 20.45 1.22
N PRO A 346 -19.87 21.58 1.80
CA PRO A 346 -21.20 21.73 2.39
C PRO A 346 -22.26 21.99 1.30
N LEU A 347 -22.53 20.98 0.46
CA LEU A 347 -23.38 21.08 -0.73
C LEU A 347 -24.90 21.07 -0.42
N PHE A 348 -25.31 20.64 0.78
CA PHE A 348 -26.70 20.39 1.11
C PHE A 348 -27.15 21.29 2.27
N GLY A 349 -27.48 22.54 1.98
CA GLY A 349 -27.97 23.49 3.00
C GLY A 349 -26.95 23.76 4.12
N GLY A 350 -25.66 23.82 3.81
CA GLY A 350 -24.59 24.02 4.79
C GLY A 350 -24.04 22.72 5.40
N HIS A 351 -24.62 21.57 5.05
CA HIS A 351 -24.16 20.26 5.52
C HIS A 351 -23.43 19.48 4.43
N THR A 352 -22.44 18.68 4.83
CA THR A 352 -21.79 17.73 3.92
C THR A 352 -22.64 16.47 3.77
N LEU A 353 -22.45 15.73 2.67
CA LEU A 353 -23.14 14.45 2.47
C LEU A 353 -22.77 13.44 3.58
N HIS A 354 -21.51 13.48 4.04
CA HIS A 354 -21.04 12.69 5.19
C HIS A 354 -21.88 12.98 6.45
N GLN A 355 -22.03 14.26 6.83
CA GLN A 355 -22.82 14.65 7.99
C GLN A 355 -24.25 14.16 7.89
N ILE A 356 -24.90 14.32 6.72
CA ILE A 356 -26.26 13.87 6.52
C ILE A 356 -26.35 12.34 6.67
N LEU A 357 -25.51 11.61 5.97
CA LEU A 357 -25.59 10.15 5.96
C LEU A 357 -25.17 9.54 7.30
N TYR A 358 -24.05 9.97 7.86
CA TYR A 358 -23.55 9.43 9.12
C TYR A 358 -24.33 9.95 10.32
N SER A 359 -24.32 11.29 10.55
CA SER A 359 -24.86 11.87 11.79
C SER A 359 -26.39 11.90 11.84
N ASN A 360 -27.09 12.08 10.71
CA ASN A 360 -28.53 12.19 10.71
C ASN A 360 -29.26 10.88 10.40
N VAL A 361 -28.61 9.95 9.64
CA VAL A 361 -29.25 8.70 9.24
C VAL A 361 -28.68 7.53 10.03
N LEU A 362 -27.37 7.22 9.89
CA LEU A 362 -26.83 5.98 10.46
C LEU A 362 -26.84 5.98 11.99
N THR A 363 -26.45 7.08 12.64
CA THR A 363 -26.46 7.15 14.12
C THR A 363 -27.86 7.20 14.72
N ALA A 364 -28.89 7.50 13.92
CA ALA A 364 -30.28 7.42 14.38
C ALA A 364 -30.76 5.96 14.57
N PHE A 365 -30.16 5.00 13.85
CA PHE A 365 -30.59 3.60 13.87
C PHE A 365 -29.54 2.64 14.43
N LEU A 366 -28.26 3.04 14.48
CA LEU A 366 -27.15 2.18 14.85
C LEU A 366 -26.33 2.83 15.97
N PRO A 367 -25.79 2.03 16.91
CA PRO A 367 -24.74 2.50 17.82
C PRO A 367 -23.53 3.02 17.03
N VAL A 368 -22.83 4.02 17.59
CA VAL A 368 -21.72 4.75 16.92
C VAL A 368 -20.69 3.85 16.23
N PRO A 369 -20.14 2.79 16.87
CA PRO A 369 -19.17 1.93 16.19
C PRO A 369 -19.74 1.23 14.95
N TRP A 370 -21.00 0.76 15.04
CA TRP A 370 -21.68 0.11 13.91
C TRP A 370 -22.06 1.09 12.80
N ALA A 371 -22.47 2.31 13.17
CA ALA A 371 -22.76 3.38 12.21
C ALA A 371 -21.48 3.74 11.42
N SER A 372 -20.34 3.85 12.12
CA SER A 372 -19.04 4.16 11.53
C SER A 372 -18.60 3.08 10.52
N VAL A 373 -18.66 1.81 10.90
CA VAL A 373 -18.32 0.70 10.00
C VAL A 373 -19.29 0.61 8.82
N THR A 374 -20.58 0.81 9.06
CA THR A 374 -21.59 0.79 7.99
C THR A 374 -21.29 1.87 6.96
N TYR A 375 -20.97 3.09 7.41
CA TYR A 375 -20.54 4.16 6.51
C TYR A 375 -19.30 3.78 5.70
N ALA A 376 -18.28 3.23 6.35
CA ALA A 376 -17.05 2.80 5.69
C ALA A 376 -17.33 1.71 4.63
N ILE A 377 -18.22 0.74 4.94
CA ILE A 377 -18.63 -0.29 3.97
C ILE A 377 -19.35 0.34 2.78
N LEU A 378 -20.28 1.27 3.00
CA LEU A 378 -20.96 1.98 1.91
C LEU A 378 -19.96 2.75 1.03
N TYR A 379 -18.93 3.34 1.64
CA TYR A 379 -17.88 4.05 0.92
C TYR A 379 -17.03 3.08 0.06
N VAL A 380 -16.69 1.89 0.58
CA VAL A 380 -16.03 0.82 -0.20
C VAL A 380 -16.92 0.37 -1.36
N LEU A 381 -18.22 0.17 -1.14
CA LEU A 381 -19.17 -0.22 -2.18
C LEU A 381 -19.30 0.84 -3.27
N LEU A 382 -19.31 2.12 -2.91
CA LEU A 382 -19.31 3.22 -3.88
C LEU A 382 -18.08 3.17 -4.79
N ASN A 383 -16.90 2.98 -4.20
CA ASN A 383 -15.65 2.80 -4.96
C ASN A 383 -15.69 1.52 -5.81
N TRP A 384 -16.25 0.44 -5.28
CA TRP A 384 -16.40 -0.82 -6.00
C TRP A 384 -17.27 -0.68 -7.25
N ILE A 385 -18.37 0.09 -7.21
CA ILE A 385 -19.25 0.33 -8.37
C ILE A 385 -18.45 0.92 -9.53
N VAL A 386 -17.63 1.93 -9.28
CA VAL A 386 -16.75 2.54 -10.29
C VAL A 386 -15.70 1.53 -10.76
N GLY A 387 -15.07 0.84 -9.82
CA GLY A 387 -14.10 -0.23 -10.11
C GLY A 387 -14.69 -1.35 -10.97
N TYR A 388 -15.91 -1.78 -10.67
CA TYR A 388 -16.63 -2.81 -11.42
C TYR A 388 -16.92 -2.37 -12.86
N TYR A 389 -17.30 -1.12 -13.06
CA TYR A 389 -17.47 -0.56 -14.41
C TYR A 389 -16.17 -0.64 -15.22
N LEU A 390 -15.05 -0.21 -14.64
CA LEU A 390 -13.72 -0.28 -15.26
C LEU A 390 -13.33 -1.74 -15.55
N TRP A 391 -13.54 -2.63 -14.59
CA TRP A 391 -13.25 -4.06 -14.71
C TRP A 391 -14.07 -4.72 -15.83
N LYS A 392 -15.38 -4.46 -15.88
CA LYS A 392 -16.30 -4.97 -16.92
C LYS A 392 -15.94 -4.48 -18.30
N LYS A 393 -15.51 -3.23 -18.42
CA LYS A 393 -15.04 -2.62 -19.70
C LYS A 393 -13.59 -2.98 -20.03
N LYS A 394 -12.88 -3.75 -19.19
CA LYS A 394 -11.46 -4.10 -19.36
C LYS A 394 -10.55 -2.87 -19.46
N ILE A 395 -10.90 -1.79 -18.77
CA ILE A 395 -10.09 -0.57 -18.69
C ILE A 395 -9.06 -0.77 -17.56
N TYR A 396 -7.79 -0.78 -17.92
CA TYR A 396 -6.67 -0.97 -16.99
C TYR A 396 -5.85 0.31 -16.93
N ILE A 397 -5.98 1.02 -15.81
CA ILE A 397 -5.21 2.24 -15.55
C ILE A 397 -3.86 1.82 -14.94
N LYS A 398 -2.81 1.77 -15.77
CA LYS A 398 -1.45 1.35 -15.38
C LYS A 398 -0.52 2.56 -15.42
N LEU A 399 0.29 2.70 -14.35
CA LEU A 399 1.41 3.64 -14.33
C LEU A 399 2.66 3.04 -14.98
#